data_7ed04bd73376f0de61ca372feb9b69bc
#
_entry.id   7ed04bd73376f0de61ca372feb9b69bc
#
_cell.length_a   1.000
_cell.length_b   1.000
_cell.length_c   1.000
_cell.angle_alpha   90.00
_cell.angle_beta   90.00
_cell.angle_gamma   90.00
#
_symmetry.space_group_name_H-M   'P 1'
#
loop_
_entity.id
_entity.type
_entity.pdbx_description
1 polymer ?
#
loop_
_entity_poly.entity_id
_entity_poly.type
_entity_poly.pdbx_seq_one_letter_code
_entity_poly.pdbx_strand_id
1 'polypeptide(L)'
;MTRADALPRAGIFAGYGYTHGLTVNDETFIDKAGFSVGAKVGIPISHFGEHFYKVKSEYEQAVSERDSNYELMTLEMSKAANELGESEYERALAASNTASAEENVRVSRLHYDAGTETLSDLLEAQTLWQVANRDSVEADINHFLVWLSYLKTTGQICNEFIK
;
A
#
# COMPACT_ATOMS: atom_id res chain seq x y z
N MET A 1 20.39 -1.30 12.70
CA MET A 1 21.42 -1.36 13.78
C MET A 1 21.60 -2.80 14.19
N THR A 2 22.83 -3.28 14.14
CA THR A 2 23.15 -4.70 14.27
C THR A 2 23.43 -5.10 15.73
N ARG A 3 23.19 -6.35 16.09
CA ARG A 3 23.54 -6.94 17.40
C ARG A 3 24.99 -6.66 17.85
N ALA A 4 25.86 -6.22 16.93
CA ALA A 4 27.24 -5.88 17.19
C ALA A 4 27.45 -4.64 18.08
N ASP A 5 26.47 -3.72 18.13
CA ASP A 5 26.60 -2.47 18.92
C ASP A 5 26.40 -2.68 20.41
N ALA A 6 25.84 -3.84 20.82
CA ALA A 6 25.65 -4.23 22.21
C ALA A 6 26.81 -5.07 22.77
N LEU A 7 27.82 -5.41 21.97
CA LEU A 7 28.92 -6.23 22.43
C LEU A 7 30.02 -5.37 23.12
N PRO A 8 30.65 -5.90 24.18
CA PRO A 8 31.78 -5.24 24.80
C PRO A 8 32.93 -5.07 23.79
N ARG A 9 33.49 -3.87 23.77
CA ARG A 9 34.64 -3.55 22.93
C ARG A 9 35.90 -3.72 23.76
N ALA A 10 36.77 -4.65 23.37
CA ALA A 10 38.08 -4.84 23.94
C ALA A 10 39.15 -4.24 23.02
N GLY A 11 40.02 -3.44 23.56
CA GLY A 11 41.15 -2.86 22.88
C GLY A 11 42.45 -3.04 23.70
N ILE A 12 43.52 -3.35 23.00
CA ILE A 12 44.89 -3.40 23.60
C ILE A 12 45.62 -2.17 23.06
N PHE A 13 46.28 -1.43 23.93
CA PHE A 13 47.14 -0.32 23.53
C PHE A 13 48.54 -0.49 24.09
N ALA A 14 49.50 -0.08 23.30
CA ALA A 14 50.89 0.05 23.71
C ALA A 14 51.37 1.44 23.35
N GLY A 15 51.96 2.14 24.28
CA GLY A 15 52.47 3.47 24.08
C GLY A 15 53.91 3.58 24.62
N TYR A 16 54.76 4.29 23.88
CA TYR A 16 56.06 4.73 24.34
C TYR A 16 56.04 6.24 24.48
N GLY A 17 56.33 6.73 25.67
CA GLY A 17 56.40 8.16 25.97
C GLY A 17 57.78 8.53 26.49
N TYR A 18 58.31 9.58 25.94
CA TYR A 18 59.53 10.22 26.46
C TYR A 18 59.16 11.59 27.01
N THR A 19 59.46 11.82 28.30
CA THR A 19 59.18 13.08 28.95
C THR A 19 60.52 13.81 29.22
N HIS A 20 60.67 14.96 28.59
CA HIS A 20 61.87 15.79 28.75
C HIS A 20 61.54 17.08 29.54
N GLY A 21 62.26 17.32 30.60
CA GLY A 21 62.30 18.62 31.28
C GLY A 21 61.00 19.13 31.91
N LEU A 22 60.17 18.28 32.53
CA LEU A 22 59.00 18.73 33.30
C LEU A 22 59.44 19.25 34.68
N THR A 23 59.39 20.56 34.86
CA THR A 23 59.60 21.22 36.14
C THR A 23 58.28 21.47 36.82
N VAL A 24 58.02 20.80 37.96
CA VAL A 24 56.86 21.03 38.80
C VAL A 24 57.41 21.44 40.18
N ASN A 25 57.03 22.61 40.67
CA ASN A 25 57.42 23.17 41.99
C ASN A 25 58.97 23.25 42.23
N ASP A 26 59.69 23.79 41.24
CA ASP A 26 61.13 24.03 41.32
C ASP A 26 62.03 22.77 41.46
N GLU A 27 61.44 21.57 41.35
CA GLU A 27 62.19 20.33 41.20
C GLU A 27 62.17 19.84 39.75
N THR A 28 63.38 19.69 39.17
CA THR A 28 63.57 19.16 37.83
C THR A 28 63.45 17.63 37.87
N PHE A 29 62.36 17.09 37.37
CA PHE A 29 62.25 15.66 37.17
C PHE A 29 63.14 15.22 36.02
N ILE A 30 63.95 14.20 36.31
CA ILE A 30 64.88 13.58 35.36
C ILE A 30 64.13 13.02 34.13
N ASP A 31 64.69 13.22 32.97
CA ASP A 31 64.27 12.60 31.70
C ASP A 31 63.97 11.11 31.89
N LYS A 32 62.71 10.73 31.73
CA LYS A 32 62.31 9.30 31.79
C LYS A 32 61.60 8.89 30.51
N ALA A 33 62.16 7.85 29.91
CA ALA A 33 61.45 7.08 28.91
C ALA A 33 60.50 6.09 29.61
N GLY A 34 59.22 6.10 29.28
CA GLY A 34 58.19 5.24 29.80
C GLY A 34 57.55 4.38 28.72
N PHE A 35 57.43 3.11 28.98
CA PHE A 35 56.65 2.20 28.14
C PHE A 35 55.37 1.87 28.88
N SER A 36 54.23 1.99 28.20
CA SER A 36 52.92 1.66 28.76
C SER A 36 52.24 0.63 27.88
N VAL A 37 51.78 -0.44 28.47
CA VAL A 37 50.90 -1.44 27.82
C VAL A 37 49.62 -1.55 28.65
N GLY A 38 48.49 -1.49 27.99
CA GLY A 38 47.23 -1.63 28.69
C GLY A 38 46.17 -2.31 27.84
N ALA A 39 45.19 -2.85 28.51
CA ALA A 39 43.96 -3.37 27.90
C ALA A 39 42.78 -2.52 28.37
N LYS A 40 41.94 -2.13 27.45
CA LYS A 40 40.71 -1.40 27.73
C LYS A 40 39.49 -2.22 27.33
N VAL A 41 38.60 -2.48 28.26
CA VAL A 41 37.30 -3.11 27.99
C VAL A 41 36.24 -2.05 28.24
N GLY A 42 35.51 -1.71 27.18
CA GLY A 42 34.41 -0.76 27.24
C GLY A 42 33.06 -1.51 27.12
N ILE A 43 32.25 -1.43 28.16
CA ILE A 43 30.88 -1.94 28.16
C ILE A 43 29.96 -0.72 28.15
N PRO A 44 29.13 -0.51 27.11
CA PRO A 44 28.24 0.66 27.03
C PRO A 44 27.01 0.48 27.93
N ILE A 45 27.21 0.58 29.25
CA ILE A 45 26.16 0.33 30.27
C ILE A 45 25.04 1.38 30.19
N SER A 46 25.36 2.62 29.83
CA SER A 46 24.40 3.74 29.76
C SER A 46 23.38 3.60 28.64
N HIS A 47 23.66 2.85 27.59
CA HIS A 47 22.78 2.66 26.42
C HIS A 47 22.06 1.31 26.43
N PHE A 48 22.35 0.44 27.37
CA PHE A 48 21.82 -0.93 27.37
C PHE A 48 20.30 -0.96 27.62
N GLY A 49 19.80 -0.11 28.52
CA GLY A 49 18.38 0.02 28.81
C GLY A 49 17.61 0.70 27.66
N GLU A 50 18.11 1.83 27.21
CA GLU A 50 17.46 2.61 26.12
C GLU A 50 17.39 1.83 24.81
N HIS A 51 18.46 1.09 24.49
CA HIS A 51 18.51 0.28 23.26
C HIS A 51 17.51 -0.89 23.30
N PHE A 52 17.37 -1.54 24.44
CA PHE A 52 16.41 -2.63 24.61
C PHE A 52 14.95 -2.13 24.50
N TYR A 53 14.63 -1.01 25.13
CA TYR A 53 13.30 -0.40 25.03
C TYR A 53 13.00 0.09 23.62
N LYS A 54 13.99 0.66 22.92
CA LYS A 54 13.86 1.11 21.54
C LYS A 54 13.56 -0.04 20.58
N VAL A 55 14.34 -1.12 20.66
CA VAL A 55 14.15 -2.31 19.80
C VAL A 55 12.80 -2.97 20.10
N LYS A 56 12.38 -3.03 21.36
CA LYS A 56 11.06 -3.54 21.72
C LYS A 56 9.94 -2.68 21.15
N SER A 57 10.05 -1.35 21.26
CA SER A 57 9.07 -0.41 20.70
C SER A 57 9.01 -0.48 19.17
N GLU A 58 10.16 -0.58 18.49
CA GLU A 58 10.22 -0.77 17.03
C GLU A 58 9.55 -2.09 16.60
N TYR A 59 9.73 -3.16 17.38
CA TYR A 59 9.05 -4.43 17.13
C TYR A 59 7.52 -4.34 17.32
N GLU A 60 7.07 -3.74 18.42
CA GLU A 60 5.65 -3.56 18.71
C GLU A 60 4.99 -2.65 17.65
N GLN A 61 5.70 -1.61 17.19
CA GLN A 61 5.24 -0.76 16.09
C GLN A 61 5.13 -1.55 14.77
N ALA A 62 6.12 -2.36 14.42
CA ALA A 62 6.09 -3.17 13.21
C ALA A 62 4.96 -4.24 13.25
N VAL A 63 4.66 -4.81 14.42
CA VAL A 63 3.52 -5.71 14.60
C VAL A 63 2.20 -4.98 14.42
N SER A 64 2.03 -3.82 15.05
CA SER A 64 0.83 -2.99 14.90
C SER A 64 0.61 -2.55 13.44
N GLU A 65 1.68 -2.15 12.77
CA GLU A 65 1.62 -1.75 11.34
C GLU A 65 1.23 -2.93 10.45
N ARG A 66 1.79 -4.12 10.70
CA ARG A 66 1.39 -5.34 9.99
C ARG A 66 -0.09 -5.65 10.20
N ASP A 67 -0.58 -5.58 11.43
CA ASP A 67 -1.97 -5.91 11.75
C ASP A 67 -2.92 -4.89 11.13
N SER A 68 -2.59 -3.60 11.18
CA SER A 68 -3.33 -2.54 10.48
C SER A 68 -3.36 -2.74 8.97
N ASN A 69 -2.23 -3.07 8.36
CA ASN A 69 -2.16 -3.36 6.92
C ASN A 69 -3.00 -4.58 6.54
N TYR A 70 -3.02 -5.62 7.39
CA TYR A 70 -3.86 -6.79 7.16
C TYR A 70 -5.36 -6.47 7.21
N GLU A 71 -5.79 -5.64 8.17
CA GLU A 71 -7.17 -5.17 8.26
C GLU A 71 -7.56 -4.31 7.04
N LEU A 72 -6.68 -3.39 6.61
CA LEU A 72 -6.90 -2.57 5.41
C LEU A 72 -7.03 -3.44 4.16
N MET A 73 -6.14 -4.41 3.96
CA MET A 73 -6.22 -5.33 2.82
C MET A 73 -7.52 -6.13 2.82
N THR A 74 -7.95 -6.61 3.99
CA THR A 74 -9.21 -7.35 4.12
C THR A 74 -10.41 -6.47 3.77
N LEU A 75 -10.40 -5.22 4.22
CA LEU A 75 -11.42 -4.24 3.88
C LEU A 75 -11.45 -3.93 2.38
N GLU A 76 -10.29 -3.70 1.76
CA GLU A 76 -10.18 -3.43 0.32
C GLU A 76 -10.66 -4.62 -0.52
N MET A 77 -10.31 -5.84 -0.13
CA MET A 77 -10.82 -7.05 -0.81
C MET A 77 -12.33 -7.19 -0.69
N SER A 78 -12.88 -6.93 0.49
CA SER A 78 -14.33 -6.98 0.72
C SER A 78 -15.07 -5.90 -0.09
N LYS A 79 -14.50 -4.69 -0.13
CA LYS A 79 -15.02 -3.59 -0.93
C LYS A 79 -15.01 -3.92 -2.43
N ALA A 80 -13.90 -4.42 -2.95
CA ALA A 80 -13.77 -4.81 -4.35
C ALA A 80 -14.76 -5.94 -4.74
N ALA A 81 -15.00 -6.90 -3.84
CA ALA A 81 -16.00 -7.95 -4.07
C ALA A 81 -17.43 -7.40 -4.12
N ASN A 82 -17.77 -6.45 -3.25
CA ASN A 82 -19.09 -5.80 -3.26
C ASN A 82 -19.29 -4.96 -4.53
N GLU A 83 -18.30 -4.17 -4.92
CA GLU A 83 -18.32 -3.37 -6.16
C GLU A 83 -18.49 -4.26 -7.39
N LEU A 84 -17.87 -5.44 -7.41
CA LEU A 84 -18.04 -6.40 -8.51
C LEU A 84 -19.50 -6.89 -8.56
N GLY A 85 -20.08 -7.29 -7.43
CA GLY A 85 -21.48 -7.71 -7.38
C GLY A 85 -22.47 -6.61 -7.77
N GLU A 86 -22.19 -5.35 -7.37
CA GLU A 86 -22.99 -4.19 -7.77
C GLU A 86 -22.91 -3.95 -9.28
N SER A 87 -21.73 -4.01 -9.86
CA SER A 87 -21.54 -3.82 -11.30
C SER A 87 -22.19 -4.92 -12.15
N GLU A 88 -22.24 -6.17 -11.66
CA GLU A 88 -22.99 -7.25 -12.31
C GLU A 88 -24.50 -6.97 -12.33
N TYR A 89 -25.03 -6.46 -11.21
CA TYR A 89 -26.43 -6.08 -11.11
C TYR A 89 -26.77 -4.89 -12.03
N GLU A 90 -25.93 -3.85 -12.03
CA GLU A 90 -26.09 -2.69 -12.93
C GLU A 90 -26.09 -3.11 -14.41
N ARG A 91 -25.18 -4.00 -14.79
CA ARG A 91 -25.11 -4.57 -16.12
C ARG A 91 -26.40 -5.30 -16.51
N ALA A 92 -26.90 -6.16 -15.62
CA ALA A 92 -28.14 -6.88 -15.85
C ALA A 92 -29.36 -5.94 -15.98
N LEU A 93 -29.40 -4.90 -15.14
CA LEU A 93 -30.45 -3.87 -15.18
C LEU A 93 -30.40 -3.07 -16.48
N ALA A 94 -29.21 -2.62 -16.91
CA ALA A 94 -29.04 -1.87 -18.16
C ALA A 94 -29.45 -2.70 -19.40
N ALA A 95 -29.10 -3.99 -19.42
CA ALA A 95 -29.56 -4.92 -20.48
C ALA A 95 -31.09 -5.06 -20.51
N SER A 96 -31.73 -5.17 -19.34
CA SER A 96 -33.20 -5.23 -19.24
C SER A 96 -33.87 -3.94 -19.69
N ASN A 97 -33.29 -2.78 -19.33
CA ASN A 97 -33.78 -1.47 -19.77
C ASN A 97 -33.67 -1.32 -21.28
N THR A 98 -32.57 -1.76 -21.89
CA THR A 98 -32.38 -1.73 -23.34
C THR A 98 -33.42 -2.59 -24.06
N ALA A 99 -33.66 -3.81 -23.58
CA ALA A 99 -34.70 -4.67 -24.13
C ALA A 99 -36.11 -4.04 -24.03
N SER A 100 -36.42 -3.41 -22.91
CA SER A 100 -37.70 -2.70 -22.72
C SER A 100 -37.84 -1.49 -23.64
N ALA A 101 -36.75 -0.73 -23.84
CA ALA A 101 -36.74 0.42 -24.73
C ALA A 101 -36.87 0.00 -26.21
N GLU A 102 -36.24 -1.13 -26.61
CA GLU A 102 -36.38 -1.71 -27.92
C GLU A 102 -37.84 -2.13 -28.22
N GLU A 103 -38.47 -2.78 -27.27
CA GLU A 103 -39.89 -3.14 -27.40
C GLU A 103 -40.79 -1.89 -27.48
N ASN A 104 -40.48 -0.84 -26.72
CA ASN A 104 -41.20 0.43 -26.81
C ASN A 104 -41.10 1.07 -28.22
N VAL A 105 -39.89 1.08 -28.81
CA VAL A 105 -39.73 1.55 -30.21
C VAL A 105 -40.53 0.69 -31.19
N ARG A 106 -40.57 -0.62 -31.00
CA ARG A 106 -41.33 -1.53 -31.84
C ARG A 106 -42.82 -1.24 -31.76
N VAL A 107 -43.36 -1.02 -30.59
CA VAL A 107 -44.78 -0.70 -30.34
C VAL A 107 -45.14 0.68 -30.90
N SER A 108 -44.34 1.70 -30.59
CA SER A 108 -44.55 3.07 -31.13
C SER A 108 -44.52 3.09 -32.66
N ARG A 109 -43.67 2.28 -33.29
CA ARG A 109 -43.63 2.17 -34.74
C ARG A 109 -44.94 1.57 -35.30
N LEU A 110 -45.50 0.53 -34.65
CA LEU A 110 -46.80 -0.05 -35.06
C LEU A 110 -47.95 0.93 -34.91
N HIS A 111 -47.96 1.74 -33.83
CA HIS A 111 -48.94 2.80 -33.60
C HIS A 111 -48.84 3.95 -34.59
N TYR A 112 -47.61 4.34 -34.93
CA TYR A 112 -47.36 5.35 -35.98
C TYR A 112 -47.86 4.88 -37.37
N ASP A 113 -47.55 3.63 -37.73
CA ASP A 113 -47.99 3.03 -39.00
C ASP A 113 -49.53 2.89 -39.05
N ALA A 114 -50.20 2.69 -37.92
CA ALA A 114 -51.66 2.66 -37.77
C ALA A 114 -52.30 4.06 -37.72
N GLY A 115 -51.47 5.14 -37.66
CA GLY A 115 -51.95 6.54 -37.58
C GLY A 115 -52.47 6.95 -36.21
N THR A 116 -52.17 6.17 -35.16
CA THR A 116 -52.61 6.41 -33.77
C THR A 116 -51.60 7.15 -32.91
N GLU A 117 -50.32 7.24 -33.34
CA GLU A 117 -49.26 8.03 -32.71
C GLU A 117 -48.66 9.03 -33.72
N THR A 118 -48.04 10.08 -33.18
CA THR A 118 -47.34 11.10 -33.98
C THR A 118 -45.91 10.69 -34.29
N LEU A 119 -45.28 11.29 -35.31
CA LEU A 119 -43.86 11.13 -35.59
C LEU A 119 -42.98 11.55 -34.42
N SER A 120 -43.42 12.54 -33.63
CA SER A 120 -42.72 13.05 -32.46
C SER A 120 -42.60 11.95 -31.40
N ASP A 121 -43.70 11.21 -31.15
CA ASP A 121 -43.72 10.10 -30.17
C ASP A 121 -42.79 8.99 -30.57
N LEU A 122 -42.77 8.61 -31.87
CA LEU A 122 -41.83 7.63 -32.39
C LEU A 122 -40.35 8.08 -32.25
N LEU A 123 -40.04 9.34 -32.52
CA LEU A 123 -38.70 9.87 -32.37
C LEU A 123 -38.27 9.93 -30.90
N GLU A 124 -39.21 10.21 -29.99
CA GLU A 124 -38.95 10.14 -28.54
C GLU A 124 -38.63 8.73 -28.10
N ALA A 125 -39.40 7.72 -28.53
CA ALA A 125 -39.12 6.30 -28.26
C ALA A 125 -37.74 5.90 -28.78
N GLN A 126 -37.37 6.30 -30.00
CA GLN A 126 -36.06 6.04 -30.56
C GLN A 126 -34.91 6.70 -29.74
N THR A 127 -35.15 7.93 -29.26
CA THR A 127 -34.17 8.62 -28.44
C THR A 127 -33.97 7.91 -27.11
N LEU A 128 -35.04 7.46 -26.45
CA LEU A 128 -34.99 6.67 -25.23
C LEU A 128 -34.23 5.34 -25.42
N TRP A 129 -34.47 4.66 -26.55
CA TRP A 129 -33.72 3.45 -26.88
C TRP A 129 -32.23 3.72 -27.08
N GLN A 130 -31.85 4.81 -27.77
CA GLN A 130 -30.42 5.18 -27.94
C GLN A 130 -29.77 5.47 -26.60
N VAL A 131 -30.45 6.14 -25.66
CA VAL A 131 -29.95 6.39 -24.31
C VAL A 131 -29.75 5.06 -23.56
N ALA A 132 -30.74 4.18 -23.56
CA ALA A 132 -30.66 2.88 -22.91
C ALA A 132 -29.52 2.00 -23.47
N ASN A 133 -29.34 2.02 -24.80
CA ASN A 133 -28.25 1.29 -25.44
C ASN A 133 -26.87 1.85 -25.08
N ARG A 134 -26.73 3.17 -24.99
CA ARG A 134 -25.49 3.81 -24.51
C ARG A 134 -25.20 3.41 -23.06
N ASP A 135 -26.21 3.46 -22.20
CA ASP A 135 -26.08 3.12 -20.78
C ASP A 135 -25.71 1.65 -20.59
N SER A 136 -26.22 0.74 -21.44
CA SER A 136 -25.82 -0.67 -21.45
C SER A 136 -24.36 -0.86 -21.82
N VAL A 137 -23.85 -0.15 -22.83
CA VAL A 137 -22.42 -0.21 -23.21
C VAL A 137 -21.54 0.36 -22.09
N GLU A 138 -21.98 1.44 -21.45
CA GLU A 138 -21.28 2.03 -20.32
C GLU A 138 -21.21 1.05 -19.12
N ALA A 139 -22.32 0.38 -18.80
CA ALA A 139 -22.37 -0.64 -17.76
C ALA A 139 -21.47 -1.84 -18.06
N ASP A 140 -21.38 -2.31 -19.30
CA ASP A 140 -20.47 -3.37 -19.71
C ASP A 140 -19.00 -2.98 -19.53
N ILE A 141 -18.63 -1.76 -19.92
CA ILE A 141 -17.26 -1.22 -19.74
C ILE A 141 -16.95 -1.06 -18.25
N ASN A 142 -17.88 -0.49 -17.46
CA ASN A 142 -17.70 -0.31 -16.03
C ASN A 142 -17.51 -1.66 -15.32
N HIS A 143 -18.34 -2.65 -15.62
CA HIS A 143 -18.18 -3.99 -15.08
C HIS A 143 -16.80 -4.59 -15.40
N PHE A 144 -16.30 -4.43 -16.62
CA PHE A 144 -14.97 -4.89 -17.00
C PHE A 144 -13.86 -4.20 -16.20
N LEU A 145 -13.95 -2.89 -15.98
CA LEU A 145 -12.98 -2.13 -15.18
C LEU A 145 -13.00 -2.54 -13.71
N VAL A 146 -14.19 -2.73 -13.14
CA VAL A 146 -14.36 -3.20 -11.76
C VAL A 146 -13.83 -4.62 -11.60
N TRP A 147 -14.07 -5.51 -12.56
CA TRP A 147 -13.51 -6.85 -12.57
C TRP A 147 -11.97 -6.84 -12.60
N LEU A 148 -11.33 -5.98 -13.42
CA LEU A 148 -9.89 -5.80 -13.43
C LEU A 148 -9.38 -5.27 -12.08
N SER A 149 -10.10 -4.34 -11.46
CA SER A 149 -9.78 -3.81 -10.13
C SER A 149 -9.84 -4.91 -9.06
N TYR A 150 -10.85 -5.77 -9.12
CA TYR A 150 -10.95 -6.94 -8.25
C TYR A 150 -9.77 -7.90 -8.41
N LEU A 151 -9.39 -8.23 -9.65
CA LEU A 151 -8.23 -9.09 -9.93
C LEU A 151 -6.93 -8.46 -9.42
N LYS A 152 -6.80 -7.13 -9.51
CA LYS A 152 -5.64 -6.39 -8.98
C LYS A 152 -5.58 -6.50 -7.46
N THR A 153 -6.70 -6.25 -6.77
CA THR A 153 -6.77 -6.26 -5.30
C THR A 153 -6.56 -7.66 -4.72
N THR A 154 -7.04 -8.70 -5.43
CA THR A 154 -6.83 -10.11 -5.03
C THR A 154 -5.48 -10.68 -5.49
N GLY A 155 -4.68 -9.93 -6.26
CA GLY A 155 -3.38 -10.38 -6.78
C GLY A 155 -3.48 -11.44 -7.90
N GLN A 156 -4.66 -11.64 -8.49
CA GLN A 156 -4.90 -12.68 -9.49
C GLN A 156 -4.65 -12.22 -10.93
N ILE A 157 -4.29 -10.95 -11.12
CA ILE A 157 -4.11 -10.36 -12.46
C ILE A 157 -3.11 -11.14 -13.32
N CYS A 158 -2.00 -11.60 -12.72
CA CYS A 158 -0.97 -12.35 -13.43
C CYS A 158 -1.44 -13.75 -13.86
N ASN A 159 -2.35 -14.37 -13.13
CA ASN A 159 -2.84 -15.72 -13.42
C ASN A 159 -3.81 -15.75 -14.62
N GLU A 160 -4.53 -14.65 -14.85
CA GLU A 160 -5.54 -14.55 -15.90
C GLU A 160 -4.93 -14.14 -17.25
N PHE A 161 -3.88 -13.32 -17.25
CA PHE A 161 -3.26 -12.75 -18.46
C PHE A 161 -1.94 -13.40 -18.88
N ILE A 162 -1.35 -14.31 -18.10
CA ILE A 162 -0.12 -15.03 -18.41
C ILE A 162 -0.44 -16.53 -18.54
N LYS A 163 -1.22 -16.85 -19.55
CA LYS A 163 -1.40 -18.24 -20.02
C LYS A 163 -0.84 -18.41 -21.41
#